data_8039842558dc64b718552b97f7102165
#
_entry.id   8039842558dc64b718552b97f7102165
#
_cell.length_a   1.000
_cell.length_b   1.000
_cell.length_c   1.000
_cell.angle_alpha   90.00
_cell.angle_beta   90.00
_cell.angle_gamma   90.00
#
_symmetry.space_group_name_H-M   'P 1'
#
loop_
_entity.id
_entity.type
_entity.pdbx_description
1 polymer ?
#
loop_
_entity_poly.entity_id
_entity_poly.type
_entity_poly.pdbx_seq_one_letter_code
_entity_poly.pdbx_strand_id
1 'polypeptide(L)'
;MSGSRRITVAVGVLMFVDASLYLAVLPLLPHYVHRFDLSTLGAGVVIAAYPVSVPVVSIGCIALVPRLGARRITLASAALMTVATVIFAWAPSALVLVLARFVQGLASGSIWTASMAWVTENAPLGHRGRESGIVTGMLSAGSVMGPAIGALAGWAGQGIAFGLVAVVALLGVLLSYRAPAGRDAVASGRVWDGLVASARQPATGAALAIAVVDLLAFGAVDLLVPLRLGSLGHSVAQIGIALAIGAVLGAAVGPLAGRLVDRLGAPVVGSSAAACTVVIPLVLALEPSAAVQFGVLVAGGPLFAIVGAAMFPLSSAGADAAGVSHVTATGLMGAVWAGGFTIVPLLVGTLAQAASTQAAYVVILLLCLPAFILLRRRVRIIPRLAAADAGPGT
;
A
#
# COMPACT_ATOMS: atom_id res chain seq x y z
N MET A 1 0.22 18.06 25.98
CA MET A 1 0.52 16.79 25.28
C MET A 1 1.92 16.32 25.68
N SER A 2 2.08 15.05 26.06
CA SER A 2 3.38 14.43 26.30
C SER A 2 4.26 14.48 25.04
N GLY A 3 5.59 14.41 25.19
CA GLY A 3 6.51 14.40 24.04
C GLY A 3 6.22 13.27 23.06
N SER A 4 5.97 12.06 23.56
CA SER A 4 5.59 10.89 22.75
C SER A 4 4.33 11.16 21.92
N ARG A 5 3.28 11.71 22.51
CA ARG A 5 2.03 12.01 21.80
C ARG A 5 2.21 13.06 20.68
N ARG A 6 3.15 14.00 20.84
CA ARG A 6 3.50 14.96 19.78
C ARG A 6 4.16 14.25 18.60
N ILE A 7 5.07 13.30 18.86
CA ILE A 7 5.70 12.47 17.84
C ILE A 7 4.66 11.68 17.09
N THR A 8 3.78 10.95 17.80
CA THR A 8 2.73 10.10 17.19
C THR A 8 1.78 10.90 16.31
N VAL A 9 1.34 12.10 16.76
CA VAL A 9 0.47 12.96 15.95
C VAL A 9 1.20 13.47 14.70
N ALA A 10 2.44 13.93 14.83
CA ALA A 10 3.22 14.40 13.69
C ALA A 10 3.41 13.30 12.63
N VAL A 11 3.81 12.12 13.06
CA VAL A 11 3.99 10.96 12.19
C VAL A 11 2.66 10.51 11.59
N GLY A 12 1.57 10.50 12.38
CA GLY A 12 0.24 10.17 11.88
C GLY A 12 -0.21 11.08 10.74
N VAL A 13 0.02 12.41 10.85
CA VAL A 13 -0.28 13.35 9.76
C VAL A 13 0.55 13.05 8.51
N LEU A 14 1.84 12.73 8.66
CA LEU A 14 2.69 12.37 7.53
C LEU A 14 2.23 11.07 6.84
N MET A 15 1.84 10.05 7.60
CA MET A 15 1.32 8.80 7.05
C MET A 15 -0.05 8.99 6.37
N PHE A 16 -0.90 9.86 6.90
CA PHE A 16 -2.14 10.27 6.25
C PHE A 16 -1.87 10.90 4.88
N VAL A 17 -0.93 11.85 4.80
CA VAL A 17 -0.54 12.52 3.55
C VAL A 17 0.03 11.51 2.56
N ASP A 18 0.92 10.63 3.01
CA ASP A 18 1.57 9.60 2.21
C ASP A 18 0.55 8.70 1.49
N ALA A 19 -0.37 8.09 2.25
CA ALA A 19 -1.40 7.23 1.71
C ALA A 19 -2.39 8.00 0.80
N SER A 20 -2.73 9.23 1.17
CA SER A 20 -3.60 10.08 0.36
C SER A 20 -2.99 10.39 -1.00
N LEU A 21 -1.71 10.76 -1.05
CA LEU A 21 -0.99 11.07 -2.29
C LEU A 21 -0.85 9.86 -3.20
N TYR A 22 -0.64 8.68 -2.63
CA TYR A 22 -0.52 7.47 -3.43
C TYR A 22 -1.82 7.18 -4.18
N LEU A 23 -2.96 7.17 -3.49
CA LEU A 23 -4.26 6.76 -4.04
C LEU A 23 -4.99 7.86 -4.81
N ALA A 24 -4.67 9.15 -4.56
CA ALA A 24 -5.31 10.27 -5.24
C ALA A 24 -5.04 10.30 -6.76
N VAL A 25 -3.99 9.63 -7.22
CA VAL A 25 -3.60 9.61 -8.64
C VAL A 25 -4.49 8.68 -9.46
N LEU A 26 -5.03 7.61 -8.88
CA LEU A 26 -5.76 6.58 -9.62
C LEU A 26 -6.94 7.13 -10.45
N PRO A 27 -7.85 7.94 -9.88
CA PRO A 27 -8.95 8.49 -10.67
C PRO A 27 -8.50 9.54 -11.71
N LEU A 28 -7.29 10.10 -11.55
CA LEU A 28 -6.73 11.10 -12.47
C LEU A 28 -6.04 10.50 -13.70
N LEU A 29 -5.82 9.20 -13.76
CA LEU A 29 -5.12 8.56 -14.87
C LEU A 29 -5.71 8.90 -16.25
N PRO A 30 -7.04 8.85 -16.46
CA PRO A 30 -7.61 9.26 -17.75
C PRO A 30 -7.29 10.72 -18.11
N HIS A 31 -7.30 11.62 -17.11
CA HIS A 31 -6.95 13.02 -17.31
C HIS A 31 -5.49 13.18 -17.75
N TYR A 32 -4.56 12.44 -17.15
CA TYR A 32 -3.14 12.49 -17.54
C TYR A 32 -2.87 11.91 -18.93
N VAL A 33 -3.58 10.82 -19.27
CA VAL A 33 -3.52 10.25 -20.62
C VAL A 33 -3.93 11.29 -21.65
N HIS A 34 -5.05 11.98 -21.45
CA HIS A 34 -5.49 13.03 -22.38
C HIS A 34 -4.59 14.27 -22.38
N ARG A 35 -4.18 14.73 -21.20
CA ARG A 35 -3.42 15.99 -21.06
C ARG A 35 -2.02 15.90 -21.62
N PHE A 36 -1.37 14.75 -21.47
CA PHE A 36 0.04 14.54 -21.81
C PHE A 36 0.25 13.53 -22.95
N ASP A 37 -0.82 13.11 -23.62
CA ASP A 37 -0.82 12.10 -24.69
C ASP A 37 -0.06 10.82 -24.28
N LEU A 38 -0.39 10.28 -23.09
CA LEU A 38 0.29 9.11 -22.56
C LEU A 38 -0.32 7.83 -23.14
N SER A 39 0.56 6.89 -23.47
CA SER A 39 0.13 5.51 -23.69
C SER A 39 -0.32 4.83 -22.38
N THR A 40 -0.93 3.65 -22.48
CA THR A 40 -1.29 2.84 -21.30
C THR A 40 -0.07 2.48 -20.45
N LEU A 41 1.08 2.21 -21.11
CA LEU A 41 2.35 2.03 -20.41
C LEU A 41 2.78 3.33 -19.70
N GLY A 42 2.62 4.49 -20.34
CA GLY A 42 2.92 5.80 -19.75
C GLY A 42 2.10 6.06 -18.49
N ALA A 43 0.82 5.71 -18.48
CA ALA A 43 -0.01 5.75 -17.29
C ALA A 43 0.49 4.79 -16.19
N GLY A 44 0.92 3.59 -16.58
CA GLY A 44 1.57 2.62 -15.67
C GLY A 44 2.85 3.17 -15.04
N VAL A 45 3.68 3.90 -15.83
CA VAL A 45 4.90 4.57 -15.33
C VAL A 45 4.55 5.64 -14.30
N VAL A 46 3.48 6.41 -14.48
CA VAL A 46 3.03 7.42 -13.50
C VAL A 46 2.68 6.76 -12.16
N ILE A 47 2.02 5.61 -12.17
CA ILE A 47 1.72 4.84 -10.94
C ILE A 47 3.02 4.29 -10.34
N ALA A 48 3.82 3.59 -11.13
CA ALA A 48 5.02 2.86 -10.69
C ALA A 48 6.13 3.79 -10.17
N ALA A 49 6.20 5.04 -10.65
CA ALA A 49 7.24 5.99 -10.28
C ALA A 49 7.33 6.25 -8.76
N TYR A 50 6.20 6.16 -8.06
CA TYR A 50 6.16 6.33 -6.61
C TYR A 50 6.75 5.11 -5.87
N PRO A 51 6.21 3.89 -6.01
CA PRO A 51 6.68 2.74 -5.22
C PRO A 51 8.07 2.24 -5.63
N VAL A 52 8.54 2.49 -6.86
CA VAL A 52 9.87 2.04 -7.32
C VAL A 52 11.01 2.62 -6.50
N SER A 53 10.85 3.82 -5.98
CA SER A 53 11.88 4.51 -5.19
C SER A 53 11.88 4.11 -3.70
N VAL A 54 10.77 3.54 -3.19
CA VAL A 54 10.60 3.17 -1.79
C VAL A 54 11.65 2.16 -1.28
N PRO A 55 11.92 1.03 -1.97
CA PRO A 55 12.94 0.07 -1.50
C PRO A 55 14.35 0.68 -1.46
N VAL A 56 14.69 1.48 -2.46
CA VAL A 56 16.03 2.09 -2.57
C VAL A 56 16.32 2.97 -1.37
N VAL A 57 15.39 3.86 -1.04
CA VAL A 57 15.58 4.79 0.08
C VAL A 57 15.41 4.11 1.43
N SER A 58 14.55 3.10 1.55
CA SER A 58 14.36 2.36 2.80
C SER A 58 15.64 1.65 3.23
N ILE A 59 16.38 1.06 2.28
CA ILE A 59 17.71 0.47 2.53
C ILE A 59 18.69 1.55 2.99
N GLY A 60 18.71 2.71 2.32
CA GLY A 60 19.54 3.86 2.73
C GLY A 60 19.23 4.35 4.13
N CYS A 61 17.95 4.39 4.50
CA CYS A 61 17.51 4.83 5.83
C CYS A 61 17.97 3.88 6.96
N ILE A 62 18.13 2.58 6.72
CA ILE A 62 18.67 1.65 7.72
C ILE A 62 20.08 2.09 8.17
N ALA A 63 20.90 2.60 7.24
CA ALA A 63 22.25 3.10 7.55
C ALA A 63 22.25 4.55 8.07
N LEU A 64 21.31 5.37 7.64
CA LEU A 64 21.28 6.81 7.92
C LEU A 64 20.58 7.14 9.25
N VAL A 65 19.52 6.41 9.62
CA VAL A 65 18.75 6.68 10.85
C VAL A 65 19.63 6.61 12.11
N PRO A 66 20.49 5.58 12.30
CA PRO A 66 21.38 5.56 13.46
C PRO A 66 22.43 6.68 13.50
N ARG A 67 22.79 7.26 12.34
CA ARG A 67 23.81 8.30 12.21
C ARG A 67 23.27 9.72 12.36
N LEU A 68 22.13 9.98 11.74
CA LEU A 68 21.56 11.32 11.62
C LEU A 68 20.41 11.57 12.59
N GLY A 69 19.85 10.50 13.16
CA GLY A 69 18.67 10.53 14.02
C GLY A 69 17.35 10.48 13.22
N ALA A 70 16.40 9.72 13.76
CA ALA A 70 15.10 9.47 13.12
C ALA A 70 14.32 10.78 12.86
N ARG A 71 14.35 11.74 13.81
CA ARG A 71 13.67 13.03 13.67
C ARG A 71 14.18 13.84 12.47
N ARG A 72 15.52 13.93 12.29
CA ARG A 72 16.10 14.75 11.21
C ARG A 72 15.74 14.17 9.84
N ILE A 73 15.80 12.85 9.69
CA ILE A 73 15.42 12.17 8.44
C ILE A 73 13.93 12.37 8.19
N THR A 74 13.07 12.18 9.19
CA THR A 74 11.62 12.43 9.05
C THR A 74 11.31 13.86 8.63
N LEU A 75 11.99 14.86 9.20
CA LEU A 75 11.83 16.27 8.84
C LEU A 75 12.24 16.55 7.39
N ALA A 76 13.43 16.06 6.99
CA ALA A 76 13.93 16.24 5.63
C ALA A 76 13.00 15.58 4.60
N SER A 77 12.53 14.38 4.91
CA SER A 77 11.60 13.64 4.05
C SER A 77 10.22 14.29 3.97
N ALA A 78 9.70 14.81 5.08
CA ALA A 78 8.44 15.54 5.10
C ALA A 78 8.52 16.85 4.29
N ALA A 79 9.63 17.57 4.38
CA ALA A 79 9.89 18.75 3.55
C ALA A 79 9.99 18.38 2.07
N LEU A 80 10.72 17.29 1.75
CA LEU A 80 10.83 16.77 0.39
C LEU A 80 9.47 16.36 -0.19
N MET A 81 8.64 15.66 0.61
CA MET A 81 7.27 15.30 0.25
C MET A 81 6.42 16.54 -0.06
N THR A 82 6.51 17.58 0.77
CA THR A 82 5.78 18.84 0.57
C THR A 82 6.18 19.50 -0.73
N VAL A 83 7.48 19.68 -0.98
CA VAL A 83 8.01 20.29 -2.21
C VAL A 83 7.60 19.47 -3.44
N ALA A 84 7.79 18.15 -3.39
CA ALA A 84 7.40 17.27 -4.50
C ALA A 84 5.89 17.31 -4.77
N THR A 85 5.06 17.48 -3.74
CA THR A 85 3.61 17.61 -3.89
C THR A 85 3.22 18.95 -4.54
N VAL A 86 3.92 20.02 -4.20
CA VAL A 86 3.76 21.31 -4.89
C VAL A 86 4.15 21.21 -6.36
N ILE A 87 5.30 20.60 -6.67
CA ILE A 87 5.73 20.40 -8.08
C ILE A 87 4.69 19.53 -8.81
N PHE A 88 4.20 18.45 -8.19
CA PHE A 88 3.18 17.59 -8.76
C PHE A 88 1.87 18.34 -9.06
N ALA A 89 1.42 19.21 -8.14
CA ALA A 89 0.19 19.99 -8.26
C ALA A 89 0.15 20.86 -9.54
N TRP A 90 1.28 21.39 -9.96
CA TRP A 90 1.42 22.28 -11.13
C TRP A 90 2.34 21.69 -12.22
N ALA A 91 2.49 20.37 -12.30
CA ALA A 91 3.34 19.72 -13.27
C ALA A 91 2.99 20.14 -14.73
N PRO A 92 3.93 20.76 -15.48
CA PRO A 92 3.67 21.24 -16.84
C PRO A 92 3.82 20.12 -17.89
N SER A 93 4.47 19.02 -17.56
CA SER A 93 4.74 17.90 -18.48
C SER A 93 4.68 16.55 -17.77
N ALA A 94 4.52 15.48 -18.56
CA ALA A 94 4.56 14.10 -18.07
C ALA A 94 5.86 13.78 -17.33
N LEU A 95 7.01 14.26 -17.84
CA LEU A 95 8.30 14.04 -17.20
C LEU A 95 8.35 14.64 -15.79
N VAL A 96 7.90 15.89 -15.62
CA VAL A 96 7.86 16.55 -14.31
C VAL A 96 6.89 15.82 -13.38
N LEU A 97 5.73 15.36 -13.90
CA LEU A 97 4.78 14.57 -13.15
C LEU A 97 5.41 13.27 -12.60
N VAL A 98 6.09 12.50 -13.45
CA VAL A 98 6.77 11.25 -13.10
C VAL A 98 7.92 11.50 -12.11
N LEU A 99 8.74 12.53 -12.36
CA LEU A 99 9.83 12.89 -11.44
C LEU A 99 9.32 13.32 -10.07
N ALA A 100 8.25 14.11 -10.02
CA ALA A 100 7.61 14.48 -8.76
C ALA A 100 7.08 13.24 -8.01
N ARG A 101 6.47 12.26 -8.70
CA ARG A 101 6.04 10.98 -8.14
C ARG A 101 7.21 10.17 -7.59
N PHE A 102 8.31 10.11 -8.34
CA PHE A 102 9.53 9.43 -7.89
C PHE A 102 10.09 10.06 -6.60
N VAL A 103 10.17 11.38 -6.56
CA VAL A 103 10.63 12.12 -5.36
C VAL A 103 9.67 11.96 -4.19
N GLN A 104 8.35 11.95 -4.43
CA GLN A 104 7.36 11.62 -3.40
C GLN A 104 7.59 10.22 -2.83
N GLY A 105 7.90 9.22 -3.67
CA GLY A 105 8.21 7.87 -3.22
C GLY A 105 9.51 7.77 -2.42
N LEU A 106 10.56 8.53 -2.77
CA LEU A 106 11.76 8.66 -1.94
C LEU A 106 11.43 9.22 -0.54
N ALA A 107 10.61 10.26 -0.51
CA ALA A 107 10.14 10.83 0.75
C ALA A 107 9.30 9.82 1.56
N SER A 108 8.39 9.10 0.90
CA SER A 108 7.54 8.06 1.48
C SER A 108 8.35 6.97 2.20
N GLY A 109 9.25 6.30 1.49
CA GLY A 109 10.06 5.22 2.08
C GLY A 109 10.91 5.69 3.26
N SER A 110 11.42 6.93 3.20
CA SER A 110 12.14 7.55 4.31
C SER A 110 11.23 7.86 5.50
N ILE A 111 10.03 8.42 5.25
CA ILE A 111 9.01 8.69 6.27
C ILE A 111 8.63 7.37 6.95
N TRP A 112 8.30 6.31 6.19
CA TRP A 112 7.96 5.01 6.74
C TRP A 112 9.04 4.49 7.68
N THR A 113 10.28 4.42 7.20
CA THR A 113 11.39 3.81 7.95
C THR A 113 11.78 4.64 9.16
N ALA A 114 12.03 5.93 8.97
CA ALA A 114 12.54 6.80 10.04
C ALA A 114 11.45 7.17 11.06
N SER A 115 10.23 7.47 10.61
CA SER A 115 9.19 7.94 11.51
C SER A 115 8.59 6.81 12.35
N MET A 116 8.47 5.59 11.82
CA MET A 116 8.04 4.44 12.62
C MET A 116 9.08 4.07 13.67
N ALA A 117 10.37 4.15 13.35
CA ALA A 117 11.45 4.02 14.34
C ALA A 117 11.31 5.10 15.42
N TRP A 118 11.09 6.37 15.03
CA TRP A 118 10.92 7.47 15.97
C TRP A 118 9.75 7.29 16.93
N VAL A 119 8.59 6.80 16.42
CA VAL A 119 7.42 6.50 17.26
C VAL A 119 7.72 5.35 18.23
N THR A 120 8.24 4.23 17.73
CA THR A 120 8.42 3.01 18.54
C THR A 120 9.48 3.17 19.63
N GLU A 121 10.57 3.88 19.35
CA GLU A 121 11.63 4.14 20.34
C GLU A 121 11.22 5.14 21.43
N ASN A 122 10.27 6.02 21.13
CA ASN A 122 9.81 7.06 22.05
C ASN A 122 8.45 6.77 22.69
N ALA A 123 7.80 5.68 22.32
CA ALA A 123 6.57 5.23 22.96
C ALA A 123 6.85 4.77 24.41
N PRO A 124 5.97 5.10 25.37
CA PRO A 124 6.07 4.59 26.74
C PRO A 124 6.06 3.06 26.75
N LEU A 125 6.75 2.46 27.72
CA LEU A 125 6.74 1.01 27.94
C LEU A 125 5.30 0.51 28.05
N GLY A 126 4.96 -0.55 27.32
CA GLY A 126 3.61 -1.11 27.26
C GLY A 126 2.62 -0.36 26.34
N HIS A 127 2.99 0.77 25.71
CA HIS A 127 2.10 1.55 24.84
C HIS A 127 2.53 1.58 23.36
N ARG A 128 3.61 0.89 22.99
CA ARG A 128 4.13 0.85 21.62
C ARG A 128 3.06 0.44 20.59
N GLY A 129 2.29 -0.59 20.89
CA GLY A 129 1.20 -1.04 20.02
C GLY A 129 0.10 0.01 19.83
N ARG A 130 -0.26 0.74 20.90
CA ARG A 130 -1.25 1.81 20.83
C ARG A 130 -0.78 2.97 19.96
N GLU A 131 0.46 3.43 20.14
CA GLU A 131 1.01 4.54 19.38
C GLU A 131 1.17 4.18 17.90
N SER A 132 1.68 2.99 17.59
CA SER A 132 1.73 2.47 16.21
C SER A 132 0.32 2.30 15.62
N GLY A 133 -0.65 1.85 16.41
CA GLY A 133 -2.06 1.73 15.99
C GLY A 133 -2.68 3.07 15.59
N ILE A 134 -2.38 4.15 16.33
CA ILE A 134 -2.83 5.51 15.95
C ILE A 134 -2.24 5.91 14.59
N VAL A 135 -0.94 5.68 14.38
CA VAL A 135 -0.26 5.99 13.11
C VAL A 135 -0.87 5.19 11.95
N THR A 136 -1.11 3.89 12.14
CA THR A 136 -1.76 3.03 11.14
C THR A 136 -3.20 3.45 10.87
N GLY A 137 -3.93 3.89 11.89
CA GLY A 137 -5.27 4.46 11.73
C GLY A 137 -5.28 5.72 10.86
N MET A 138 -4.29 6.61 11.05
CA MET A 138 -4.13 7.80 10.21
C MET A 138 -3.74 7.45 8.77
N LEU A 139 -2.88 6.45 8.56
CA LEU A 139 -2.59 5.89 7.24
C LEU A 139 -3.87 5.40 6.55
N SER A 140 -4.70 4.62 7.25
CA SER A 140 -5.96 4.11 6.73
C SER A 140 -6.93 5.25 6.38
N ALA A 141 -7.01 6.29 7.21
CA ALA A 141 -7.78 7.49 6.91
C ALA A 141 -7.27 8.20 5.64
N GLY A 142 -5.95 8.27 5.45
CA GLY A 142 -5.33 8.77 4.23
C GLY A 142 -5.72 7.95 3.00
N SER A 143 -5.74 6.64 3.14
CA SER A 143 -6.14 5.73 2.04
C SER A 143 -7.59 5.96 1.60
N VAL A 144 -8.49 6.25 2.55
CA VAL A 144 -9.89 6.63 2.26
C VAL A 144 -9.96 8.01 1.59
N MET A 145 -9.16 8.96 2.07
CA MET A 145 -9.18 10.34 1.58
C MET A 145 -8.53 10.49 0.19
N GLY A 146 -7.58 9.63 -0.17
CA GLY A 146 -6.86 9.70 -1.44
C GLY A 146 -7.78 9.79 -2.67
N PRO A 147 -8.66 8.82 -2.91
CA PRO A 147 -9.58 8.88 -4.04
C PRO A 147 -10.53 10.09 -4.01
N ALA A 148 -10.93 10.55 -2.82
CA ALA A 148 -11.73 11.77 -2.66
C ALA A 148 -10.95 13.04 -3.08
N ILE A 149 -9.65 13.11 -2.77
CA ILE A 149 -8.75 14.17 -3.25
C ILE A 149 -8.63 14.10 -4.78
N GLY A 150 -8.53 12.91 -5.36
CA GLY A 150 -8.54 12.72 -6.80
C GLY A 150 -9.84 13.18 -7.46
N ALA A 151 -10.99 12.87 -6.84
CA ALA A 151 -12.29 13.38 -7.27
C ALA A 151 -12.36 14.91 -7.20
N LEU A 152 -11.87 15.51 -6.10
CA LEU A 152 -11.77 16.98 -5.94
C LEU A 152 -10.87 17.58 -7.03
N ALA A 153 -9.77 16.93 -7.37
CA ALA A 153 -8.89 17.40 -8.44
C ALA A 153 -9.60 17.39 -9.81
N GLY A 154 -10.48 16.43 -10.05
CA GLY A 154 -11.33 16.40 -11.26
C GLY A 154 -12.38 17.51 -11.30
N TRP A 155 -12.82 18.01 -10.15
CA TRP A 155 -13.84 19.06 -10.05
C TRP A 155 -13.25 20.47 -9.92
N ALA A 156 -12.31 20.66 -8.99
CA ALA A 156 -11.73 21.98 -8.65
C ALA A 156 -10.36 22.22 -9.32
N GLY A 157 -9.81 21.22 -10.01
CA GLY A 157 -8.50 21.25 -10.60
C GLY A 157 -7.40 20.67 -9.72
N GLN A 158 -6.39 20.10 -10.38
CA GLN A 158 -5.26 19.43 -9.75
C GLN A 158 -4.49 20.36 -8.79
N GLY A 159 -4.23 21.60 -9.20
CA GLY A 159 -3.49 22.58 -8.41
C GLY A 159 -4.13 22.85 -7.05
N ILE A 160 -5.47 23.00 -6.99
CA ILE A 160 -6.20 23.24 -5.73
C ILE A 160 -6.16 22.00 -4.86
N ALA A 161 -6.51 20.83 -5.40
CA ALA A 161 -6.60 19.60 -4.63
C ALA A 161 -5.25 19.21 -4.00
N PHE A 162 -4.19 19.16 -4.80
CA PHE A 162 -2.86 18.81 -4.28
C PHE A 162 -2.17 19.95 -3.54
N GLY A 163 -2.53 21.21 -3.82
CA GLY A 163 -2.14 22.35 -3.02
C GLY A 163 -2.64 22.25 -1.57
N LEU A 164 -3.89 21.82 -1.37
CA LEU A 164 -4.43 21.54 -0.02
C LEU A 164 -3.66 20.40 0.67
N VAL A 165 -3.34 19.34 -0.07
CA VAL A 165 -2.50 18.25 0.48
C VAL A 165 -1.11 18.74 0.86
N ALA A 166 -0.50 19.62 0.06
CA ALA A 166 0.79 20.23 0.38
C ALA A 166 0.74 21.07 1.66
N VAL A 167 -0.38 21.78 1.92
CA VAL A 167 -0.59 22.51 3.19
C VAL A 167 -0.66 21.53 4.37
N VAL A 168 -1.35 20.39 4.24
CA VAL A 168 -1.38 19.35 5.28
C VAL A 168 -0.01 18.73 5.47
N ALA A 169 0.74 18.49 4.39
CA ALA A 169 2.13 18.01 4.46
C ALA A 169 3.03 18.99 5.21
N LEU A 170 2.91 20.29 4.93
CA LEU A 170 3.63 21.34 5.64
C LEU A 170 3.26 21.37 7.14
N LEU A 171 1.99 21.15 7.48
CA LEU A 171 1.58 20.99 8.87
C LEU A 171 2.32 19.80 9.52
N GLY A 172 2.46 18.67 8.81
CA GLY A 172 3.26 17.51 9.24
C GLY A 172 4.73 17.88 9.51
N VAL A 173 5.35 18.71 8.64
CA VAL A 173 6.71 19.25 8.85
C VAL A 173 6.76 20.10 10.13
N LEU A 174 5.84 21.02 10.32
CA LEU A 174 5.80 21.91 11.48
C LEU A 174 5.59 21.15 12.80
N LEU A 175 4.70 20.14 12.80
CA LEU A 175 4.47 19.27 13.95
C LEU A 175 5.73 18.44 14.28
N SER A 176 6.39 17.90 13.27
CA SER A 176 7.64 17.15 13.43
C SER A 176 8.79 18.06 13.95
N TYR A 177 8.84 19.30 13.48
CA TYR A 177 9.81 20.28 13.98
C TYR A 177 9.61 20.62 15.45
N ARG A 178 8.36 20.71 15.91
CA ARG A 178 8.01 21.01 17.31
C ARG A 178 8.02 19.78 18.21
N ALA A 179 8.11 18.58 17.67
CA ALA A 179 8.20 17.36 18.44
C ALA A 179 9.63 17.17 18.98
N PRO A 180 9.82 16.54 20.17
CA PRO A 180 11.14 16.32 20.76
C PRO A 180 11.96 15.36 19.88
N ALA A 181 13.29 15.49 19.89
CA ALA A 181 14.18 14.58 19.17
C ALA A 181 13.99 13.13 19.64
N GLY A 182 13.86 12.94 20.94
CA GLY A 182 13.66 11.63 21.54
C GLY A 182 14.93 10.78 21.53
N ARG A 183 14.74 9.46 21.65
CA ARG A 183 15.79 8.45 21.56
C ARG A 183 15.99 8.08 20.10
N ASP A 184 17.24 7.83 19.70
CA ASP A 184 17.56 7.35 18.37
C ASP A 184 17.45 5.82 18.31
N ALA A 185 17.06 5.30 17.14
CA ALA A 185 16.95 3.87 16.90
C ALA A 185 18.34 3.22 16.93
N VAL A 186 18.43 2.10 17.60
CA VAL A 186 19.63 1.25 17.59
C VAL A 186 19.62 0.38 16.35
N ALA A 187 20.73 0.31 15.62
CA ALA A 187 20.87 -0.57 14.47
C ALA A 187 20.67 -2.03 14.90
N SER A 188 19.66 -2.70 14.36
CA SER A 188 19.45 -4.14 14.56
C SER A 188 20.28 -4.94 13.56
N GLY A 189 20.78 -6.12 13.99
CA GLY A 189 21.72 -6.96 13.24
C GLY A 189 21.23 -7.47 11.88
N ARG A 190 21.78 -8.58 11.38
CA ARG A 190 21.61 -9.14 10.03
C ARG A 190 20.15 -9.31 9.58
N VAL A 191 19.59 -8.28 8.98
CA VAL A 191 18.19 -8.22 8.52
C VAL A 191 17.92 -9.29 7.46
N TRP A 192 18.86 -9.55 6.55
CA TRP A 192 18.69 -10.47 5.43
C TRP A 192 18.48 -11.93 5.86
N ASP A 193 19.23 -12.42 6.86
CA ASP A 193 19.08 -13.79 7.34
C ASP A 193 17.69 -14.01 7.96
N GLY A 194 17.18 -13.01 8.68
CA GLY A 194 15.83 -13.04 9.23
C GLY A 194 14.72 -13.02 8.16
N LEU A 195 14.90 -12.22 7.10
CA LEU A 195 13.94 -12.18 5.98
C LEU A 195 13.84 -13.54 5.28
N VAL A 196 14.98 -14.18 5.00
CA VAL A 196 15.03 -15.50 4.35
C VAL A 196 14.43 -16.58 5.26
N ALA A 197 14.77 -16.56 6.55
CA ALA A 197 14.22 -17.51 7.53
C ALA A 197 12.69 -17.38 7.64
N SER A 198 12.17 -16.16 7.72
CA SER A 198 10.73 -15.92 7.73
C SER A 198 10.04 -16.35 6.44
N ALA A 199 10.58 -16.02 5.27
CA ALA A 199 10.00 -16.35 3.97
C ALA A 199 9.88 -17.88 3.72
N ARG A 200 10.72 -18.69 4.36
CA ARG A 200 10.67 -20.14 4.27
C ARG A 200 9.52 -20.77 5.07
N GLN A 201 8.98 -20.06 6.06
CA GLN A 201 7.89 -20.57 6.88
C GLN A 201 6.59 -20.73 6.06
N PRO A 202 5.82 -21.83 6.26
CA PRO A 202 4.57 -22.05 5.53
C PRO A 202 3.55 -20.92 5.70
N ALA A 203 3.43 -20.37 6.91
CA ALA A 203 2.51 -19.27 7.21
C ALA A 203 2.90 -17.99 6.48
N THR A 204 4.19 -17.58 6.50
CA THR A 204 4.70 -16.46 5.70
C THR A 204 4.51 -16.73 4.20
N GLY A 205 4.80 -17.95 3.73
CA GLY A 205 4.58 -18.34 2.33
C GLY A 205 3.10 -18.22 1.90
N ALA A 206 2.15 -18.50 2.81
CA ALA A 206 0.73 -18.29 2.55
C ALA A 206 0.40 -16.79 2.51
N ALA A 207 0.93 -15.97 3.45
CA ALA A 207 0.78 -14.52 3.44
C ALA A 207 1.31 -13.89 2.15
N LEU A 208 2.50 -14.31 1.70
CA LEU A 208 3.11 -13.86 0.45
C LEU A 208 2.26 -14.23 -0.78
N ALA A 209 1.73 -15.45 -0.83
CA ALA A 209 0.88 -15.89 -1.92
C ALA A 209 -0.43 -15.09 -1.98
N ILE A 210 -1.05 -14.78 -0.83
CA ILE A 210 -2.21 -13.88 -0.74
C ILE A 210 -1.83 -12.50 -1.27
N ALA A 211 -0.71 -11.93 -0.81
CA ALA A 211 -0.24 -10.62 -1.25
C ALA A 211 0.00 -10.55 -2.76
N VAL A 212 0.62 -11.59 -3.34
CA VAL A 212 0.87 -11.65 -4.80
C VAL A 212 -0.43 -11.69 -5.59
N VAL A 213 -1.41 -12.51 -5.18
CA VAL A 213 -2.74 -12.54 -5.84
C VAL A 213 -3.41 -11.17 -5.78
N ASP A 214 -3.38 -10.53 -4.62
CA ASP A 214 -3.97 -9.22 -4.39
C ASP A 214 -3.30 -8.15 -5.26
N LEU A 215 -1.97 -8.07 -5.24
CA LEU A 215 -1.19 -7.12 -6.02
C LEU A 215 -1.40 -7.27 -7.54
N LEU A 216 -1.44 -8.51 -8.04
CA LEU A 216 -1.68 -8.78 -9.45
C LEU A 216 -3.07 -8.31 -9.87
N ALA A 217 -4.11 -8.67 -9.11
CA ALA A 217 -5.48 -8.32 -9.45
C ALA A 217 -5.75 -6.82 -9.29
N PHE A 218 -5.42 -6.25 -8.12
CA PHE A 218 -5.70 -4.83 -7.86
C PHE A 218 -4.75 -3.89 -8.62
N GLY A 219 -3.49 -4.26 -8.85
CA GLY A 219 -2.60 -3.46 -9.69
C GLY A 219 -3.11 -3.35 -11.13
N ALA A 220 -3.78 -4.41 -11.66
CA ALA A 220 -4.45 -4.33 -12.95
C ALA A 220 -5.72 -3.48 -12.90
N VAL A 221 -6.53 -3.63 -11.84
CA VAL A 221 -7.74 -2.82 -11.61
C VAL A 221 -7.40 -1.34 -11.51
N ASP A 222 -6.41 -0.99 -10.69
CA ASP A 222 -6.01 0.39 -10.41
C ASP A 222 -5.53 1.15 -11.65
N LEU A 223 -4.94 0.45 -12.63
CA LEU A 223 -4.52 1.04 -13.89
C LEU A 223 -5.64 1.00 -14.94
N LEU A 224 -6.17 -0.18 -15.24
CA LEU A 224 -6.99 -0.38 -16.44
C LEU A 224 -8.44 0.06 -16.27
N VAL A 225 -9.04 -0.12 -15.09
CA VAL A 225 -10.46 0.25 -14.88
C VAL A 225 -10.68 1.76 -14.95
N PRO A 226 -9.88 2.63 -14.29
CA PRO A 226 -10.00 4.08 -14.47
C PRO A 226 -9.80 4.52 -15.93
N LEU A 227 -8.80 3.94 -16.63
CA LEU A 227 -8.56 4.25 -18.03
C LEU A 227 -9.73 3.86 -18.93
N ARG A 228 -10.31 2.67 -18.71
CA ARG A 228 -11.47 2.20 -19.48
C ARG A 228 -12.70 3.05 -19.20
N LEU A 229 -13.01 3.36 -17.95
CA LEU A 229 -14.12 4.24 -17.58
C LEU A 229 -13.95 5.64 -18.18
N GLY A 230 -12.72 6.17 -18.16
CA GLY A 230 -12.40 7.44 -18.81
C GLY A 230 -12.64 7.40 -20.33
N SER A 231 -12.25 6.32 -21.02
CA SER A 231 -12.49 6.14 -22.46
C SER A 231 -14.00 5.98 -22.80
N LEU A 232 -14.82 5.55 -21.84
CA LEU A 232 -16.28 5.50 -21.94
C LEU A 232 -16.95 6.83 -21.62
N GLY A 233 -16.17 7.92 -21.36
CA GLY A 233 -16.68 9.26 -21.10
C GLY A 233 -17.04 9.54 -19.64
N HIS A 234 -16.70 8.63 -18.70
CA HIS A 234 -16.93 8.88 -17.28
C HIS A 234 -15.90 9.88 -16.71
N SER A 235 -16.37 10.78 -15.87
CA SER A 235 -15.53 11.84 -15.30
C SER A 235 -14.58 11.32 -14.21
N VAL A 236 -13.46 12.02 -14.02
CA VAL A 236 -12.51 11.80 -12.90
C VAL A 236 -13.22 11.78 -11.55
N ALA A 237 -14.20 12.67 -11.37
CA ALA A 237 -14.98 12.76 -10.13
C ALA A 237 -15.80 11.49 -9.87
N GLN A 238 -16.47 10.94 -10.91
CA GLN A 238 -17.23 9.69 -10.79
C GLN A 238 -16.34 8.51 -10.41
N ILE A 239 -15.18 8.37 -11.05
CA ILE A 239 -14.19 7.32 -10.76
C ILE A 239 -13.66 7.49 -9.33
N GLY A 240 -13.29 8.71 -8.94
CA GLY A 240 -12.79 9.01 -7.61
C GLY A 240 -13.81 8.76 -6.49
N ILE A 241 -15.10 9.10 -6.73
CA ILE A 241 -16.18 8.80 -5.79
C ILE A 241 -16.36 7.30 -5.61
N ALA A 242 -16.32 6.51 -6.69
CA ALA A 242 -16.44 5.06 -6.60
C ALA A 242 -15.31 4.44 -5.76
N LEU A 243 -14.06 4.85 -6.01
CA LEU A 243 -12.91 4.45 -5.23
C LEU A 243 -13.03 4.90 -3.75
N ALA A 244 -13.50 6.12 -3.50
CA ALA A 244 -13.71 6.63 -2.14
C ALA A 244 -14.78 5.83 -1.39
N ILE A 245 -15.90 5.48 -2.06
CA ILE A 245 -16.95 4.62 -1.48
C ILE A 245 -16.33 3.25 -1.14
N GLY A 246 -15.57 2.65 -2.06
CA GLY A 246 -14.87 1.38 -1.82
C GLY A 246 -13.95 1.46 -0.60
N ALA A 247 -13.15 2.52 -0.49
CA ALA A 247 -12.24 2.72 0.65
C ALA A 247 -12.99 2.89 1.98
N VAL A 248 -14.10 3.64 2.01
CA VAL A 248 -14.97 3.79 3.21
C VAL A 248 -15.58 2.44 3.61
N LEU A 249 -16.11 1.68 2.64
CA LEU A 249 -16.66 0.35 2.89
C LEU A 249 -15.58 -0.61 3.38
N GLY A 250 -14.36 -0.55 2.82
CA GLY A 250 -13.21 -1.32 3.29
C GLY A 250 -12.86 -1.00 4.75
N ALA A 251 -12.83 0.27 5.11
CA ALA A 251 -12.59 0.69 6.49
C ALA A 251 -13.68 0.18 7.45
N ALA A 252 -14.96 0.19 7.02
CA ALA A 252 -16.08 -0.32 7.80
C ALA A 252 -16.05 -1.86 7.93
N VAL A 253 -15.61 -2.57 6.89
CA VAL A 253 -15.51 -4.04 6.87
C VAL A 253 -14.29 -4.55 7.65
N GLY A 254 -13.22 -3.76 7.76
CA GLY A 254 -11.98 -4.17 8.42
C GLY A 254 -12.16 -4.81 9.81
N PRO A 255 -12.89 -4.20 10.76
CA PRO A 255 -13.15 -4.80 12.08
C PRO A 255 -13.95 -6.11 12.01
N LEU A 256 -14.86 -6.24 11.04
CA LEU A 256 -15.64 -7.47 10.82
C LEU A 256 -14.74 -8.57 10.23
N ALA A 257 -13.87 -8.21 9.31
CA ALA A 257 -12.87 -9.12 8.73
C ALA A 257 -11.93 -9.67 9.82
N GLY A 258 -11.45 -8.81 10.74
CA GLY A 258 -10.67 -9.25 11.90
C GLY A 258 -11.42 -10.29 12.75
N ARG A 259 -12.67 -10.03 13.11
CA ARG A 259 -13.51 -11.00 13.86
C ARG A 259 -13.72 -12.31 13.10
N LEU A 260 -13.83 -12.24 11.77
CA LEU A 260 -13.96 -13.44 10.94
C LEU A 260 -12.68 -14.26 10.96
N VAL A 261 -11.51 -13.60 10.91
CA VAL A 261 -10.19 -14.24 11.06
C VAL A 261 -10.05 -14.89 12.43
N ASP A 262 -10.48 -14.22 13.52
CA ASP A 262 -10.43 -14.77 14.88
C ASP A 262 -11.32 -16.03 15.02
N ARG A 263 -12.44 -16.11 14.30
CA ARG A 263 -13.38 -17.24 14.37
C ARG A 263 -13.02 -18.41 13.46
N LEU A 264 -12.63 -18.12 12.20
CA LEU A 264 -12.43 -19.13 11.16
C LEU A 264 -10.95 -19.43 10.91
N GLY A 265 -10.06 -18.60 11.46
CA GLY A 265 -8.63 -18.65 11.22
C GLY A 265 -8.18 -17.89 9.96
N ALA A 266 -7.02 -17.26 10.03
CA ALA A 266 -6.42 -16.50 8.94
C ALA A 266 -6.21 -17.32 7.64
N PRO A 267 -5.82 -18.61 7.69
CA PRO A 267 -5.67 -19.42 6.47
C PRO A 267 -6.97 -19.58 5.67
N VAL A 268 -8.11 -19.79 6.35
CA VAL A 268 -9.41 -19.99 5.71
C VAL A 268 -9.89 -18.68 5.10
N VAL A 269 -9.92 -17.61 5.89
CA VAL A 269 -10.39 -16.29 5.44
C VAL A 269 -9.52 -15.78 4.29
N GLY A 270 -8.18 -15.87 4.42
CA GLY A 270 -7.25 -15.42 3.39
C GLY A 270 -7.37 -16.21 2.08
N SER A 271 -7.53 -17.54 2.14
CA SER A 271 -7.71 -18.33 0.92
C SER A 271 -9.06 -18.07 0.23
N SER A 272 -10.13 -17.81 1.01
CA SER A 272 -11.43 -17.45 0.45
C SER A 272 -11.41 -16.06 -0.19
N ALA A 273 -10.80 -15.08 0.48
CA ALA A 273 -10.62 -13.74 -0.08
C ALA A 273 -9.78 -13.77 -1.37
N ALA A 274 -8.65 -14.49 -1.37
CA ALA A 274 -7.82 -14.65 -2.57
C ALA A 274 -8.58 -15.33 -3.72
N ALA A 275 -9.46 -16.31 -3.43
CA ALA A 275 -10.32 -16.91 -4.45
C ALA A 275 -11.28 -15.89 -5.08
N CYS A 276 -11.90 -15.02 -4.27
CA CYS A 276 -12.73 -13.92 -4.77
C CYS A 276 -11.91 -12.92 -5.59
N THR A 277 -10.68 -12.61 -5.15
CA THR A 277 -9.78 -11.70 -5.88
C THR A 277 -9.40 -12.24 -7.26
N VAL A 278 -9.14 -13.55 -7.39
CA VAL A 278 -8.82 -14.20 -8.70
C VAL A 278 -9.98 -14.08 -9.71
N VAL A 279 -11.22 -13.96 -9.25
CA VAL A 279 -12.39 -13.81 -10.14
C VAL A 279 -12.42 -12.42 -10.81
N ILE A 280 -11.84 -11.40 -10.18
CA ILE A 280 -11.87 -10.01 -10.69
C ILE A 280 -11.28 -9.88 -12.11
N PRO A 281 -10.02 -10.30 -12.37
CA PRO A 281 -9.47 -10.22 -13.73
C PRO A 281 -10.24 -11.08 -14.73
N LEU A 282 -10.83 -12.20 -14.32
CA LEU A 282 -11.71 -13.01 -15.18
C LEU A 282 -12.95 -12.22 -15.62
N VAL A 283 -13.64 -11.56 -14.66
CA VAL A 283 -14.83 -10.75 -14.97
C VAL A 283 -14.46 -9.58 -15.89
N LEU A 284 -13.33 -8.91 -15.61
CA LEU A 284 -12.89 -7.76 -16.39
C LEU A 284 -12.40 -8.14 -17.80
N ALA A 285 -11.88 -9.33 -18.00
CA ALA A 285 -11.49 -9.85 -19.33
C ALA A 285 -12.70 -10.04 -20.29
N LEU A 286 -13.91 -10.18 -19.74
CA LEU A 286 -15.14 -10.33 -20.50
C LEU A 286 -15.75 -8.98 -20.97
N GLU A 287 -15.02 -7.88 -20.86
CA GLU A 287 -15.46 -6.52 -21.21
C GLU A 287 -16.80 -6.11 -20.58
N PRO A 288 -16.92 -6.14 -19.26
CA PRO A 288 -18.19 -5.87 -18.61
C PRO A 288 -18.63 -4.41 -18.81
N SER A 289 -19.94 -4.16 -18.63
CA SER A 289 -20.49 -2.82 -18.64
C SER A 289 -19.80 -1.88 -17.63
N ALA A 290 -19.90 -0.56 -17.85
CA ALA A 290 -19.37 0.43 -16.93
C ALA A 290 -19.90 0.22 -15.49
N ALA A 291 -21.16 -0.18 -15.32
CA ALA A 291 -21.74 -0.46 -14.02
C ALA A 291 -21.00 -1.58 -13.25
N VAL A 292 -20.60 -2.66 -13.94
CA VAL A 292 -19.81 -3.74 -13.33
C VAL A 292 -18.41 -3.25 -12.98
N GLN A 293 -17.79 -2.44 -13.84
CA GLN A 293 -16.47 -1.85 -13.57
C GLN A 293 -16.50 -0.93 -12.35
N PHE A 294 -17.53 -0.08 -12.21
CA PHE A 294 -17.75 0.70 -10.99
C PHE A 294 -17.99 -0.20 -9.77
N GLY A 295 -18.74 -1.28 -9.93
CA GLY A 295 -18.95 -2.30 -8.89
C GLY A 295 -17.63 -2.92 -8.43
N VAL A 296 -16.69 -3.20 -9.33
CA VAL A 296 -15.35 -3.71 -9.00
C VAL A 296 -14.55 -2.68 -8.18
N LEU A 297 -14.58 -1.39 -8.55
CA LEU A 297 -13.91 -0.33 -7.76
C LEU A 297 -14.49 -0.23 -6.35
N VAL A 298 -15.80 -0.30 -6.21
CA VAL A 298 -16.48 -0.23 -4.91
C VAL A 298 -16.23 -1.50 -4.07
N ALA A 299 -16.30 -2.68 -4.67
CA ALA A 299 -16.05 -3.95 -3.97
C ALA A 299 -14.57 -4.18 -3.61
N GLY A 300 -13.67 -3.50 -4.30
CA GLY A 300 -12.22 -3.61 -4.08
C GLY A 300 -11.81 -3.28 -2.65
N GLY A 301 -12.32 -2.19 -2.08
CA GLY A 301 -11.98 -1.78 -0.72
C GLY A 301 -12.32 -2.81 0.36
N PRO A 302 -13.57 -3.33 0.45
CA PRO A 302 -13.93 -4.44 1.33
C PRO A 302 -13.06 -5.68 1.16
N LEU A 303 -12.81 -6.09 -0.09
CA LEU A 303 -12.02 -7.28 -0.37
C LEU A 303 -10.57 -7.10 0.06
N PHE A 304 -9.97 -5.94 -0.22
CA PHE A 304 -8.64 -5.57 0.25
C PHE A 304 -8.52 -5.59 1.78
N ALA A 305 -9.54 -5.09 2.48
CA ALA A 305 -9.58 -5.12 3.95
C ALA A 305 -9.60 -6.56 4.50
N ILE A 306 -10.36 -7.47 3.86
CA ILE A 306 -10.42 -8.89 4.26
C ILE A 306 -9.08 -9.58 3.99
N VAL A 307 -8.45 -9.31 2.83
CA VAL A 307 -7.12 -9.82 2.48
C VAL A 307 -6.09 -9.38 3.52
N GLY A 308 -6.04 -8.09 3.84
CA GLY A 308 -5.13 -7.53 4.83
C GLY A 308 -5.32 -8.13 6.23
N ALA A 309 -6.59 -8.28 6.67
CA ALA A 309 -6.91 -8.88 7.96
C ALA A 309 -6.39 -10.31 8.12
N ALA A 310 -6.30 -11.08 7.03
CA ALA A 310 -5.77 -12.46 7.06
C ALA A 310 -4.25 -12.51 6.85
N MET A 311 -3.69 -11.65 6.01
CA MET A 311 -2.29 -11.69 5.60
C MET A 311 -1.33 -11.35 6.75
N PHE A 312 -1.62 -10.29 7.52
CA PHE A 312 -0.73 -9.86 8.60
C PHE A 312 -0.59 -10.89 9.73
N PRO A 313 -1.65 -11.52 10.27
CA PRO A 313 -1.52 -12.59 11.26
C PRO A 313 -0.73 -13.80 10.74
N LEU A 314 -0.92 -14.19 9.47
CA LEU A 314 -0.12 -15.26 8.85
C LEU A 314 1.38 -14.90 8.77
N SER A 315 1.69 -13.66 8.40
CA SER A 315 3.08 -13.18 8.38
C SER A 315 3.70 -13.17 9.78
N SER A 316 2.95 -12.73 10.80
CA SER A 316 3.39 -12.73 12.19
C SER A 316 3.61 -14.15 12.73
N ALA A 317 2.69 -15.08 12.47
CA ALA A 317 2.86 -16.48 12.86
C ALA A 317 4.10 -17.14 12.21
N GLY A 318 4.40 -16.77 10.97
CA GLY A 318 5.63 -17.20 10.32
C GLY A 318 6.90 -16.59 10.91
N ALA A 319 6.84 -15.36 11.42
CA ALA A 319 7.93 -14.72 12.15
C ALA A 319 8.22 -15.44 13.47
N ASP A 320 7.16 -15.74 14.22
CA ASP A 320 7.25 -16.49 15.48
C ASP A 320 7.88 -17.87 15.26
N ALA A 321 7.42 -18.61 14.23
CA ALA A 321 7.97 -19.92 13.88
C ALA A 321 9.44 -19.86 13.40
N ALA A 322 9.87 -18.72 12.84
CA ALA A 322 11.26 -18.50 12.44
C ALA A 322 12.16 -17.97 13.57
N GLY A 323 11.58 -17.60 14.72
CA GLY A 323 12.31 -16.93 15.81
C GLY A 323 12.82 -15.52 15.43
N VAL A 324 12.15 -14.83 14.50
CA VAL A 324 12.53 -13.50 14.04
C VAL A 324 11.52 -12.44 14.51
N SER A 325 11.93 -11.19 14.48
CA SER A 325 11.05 -10.10 14.93
C SER A 325 9.88 -9.90 13.96
N HIS A 326 8.72 -9.49 14.48
CA HIS A 326 7.55 -9.09 13.68
C HIS A 326 7.86 -7.91 12.75
N VAL A 327 8.84 -7.05 13.14
CA VAL A 327 9.34 -5.96 12.29
C VAL A 327 9.95 -6.51 11.01
N THR A 328 10.71 -7.61 11.09
CA THR A 328 11.29 -8.29 9.92
C THR A 328 10.20 -8.81 8.99
N ALA A 329 9.16 -9.45 9.53
CA ALA A 329 8.05 -9.97 8.74
C ALA A 329 7.24 -8.84 8.07
N THR A 330 6.97 -7.76 8.80
CA THR A 330 6.30 -6.57 8.25
C THR A 330 7.14 -5.91 7.15
N GLY A 331 8.47 -5.86 7.34
CA GLY A 331 9.39 -5.36 6.32
C GLY A 331 9.37 -6.19 5.04
N LEU A 332 9.28 -7.52 5.16
CA LEU A 332 9.14 -8.42 4.01
C LEU A 332 7.84 -8.16 3.24
N MET A 333 6.73 -8.00 3.95
CA MET A 333 5.45 -7.66 3.33
C MET A 333 5.52 -6.30 2.62
N GLY A 334 6.11 -5.29 3.27
CA GLY A 334 6.32 -3.97 2.68
C GLY A 334 7.16 -4.01 1.39
N ALA A 335 8.22 -4.82 1.35
CA ALA A 335 9.05 -5.00 0.16
C ALA A 335 8.27 -5.66 -0.98
N VAL A 336 7.45 -6.68 -0.69
CA VAL A 336 6.58 -7.34 -1.68
C VAL A 336 5.55 -6.36 -2.23
N TRP A 337 4.94 -5.53 -1.36
CA TRP A 337 3.98 -4.50 -1.77
C TRP A 337 4.61 -3.45 -2.67
N ALA A 338 5.77 -2.89 -2.28
CA ALA A 338 6.47 -1.91 -3.08
C ALA A 338 6.88 -2.48 -4.46
N GLY A 339 7.37 -3.73 -4.47
CA GLY A 339 7.70 -4.46 -5.71
C GLY A 339 6.48 -4.67 -6.60
N GLY A 340 5.36 -5.14 -6.03
CA GLY A 340 4.13 -5.39 -6.75
C GLY A 340 3.51 -4.12 -7.34
N PHE A 341 3.38 -3.07 -6.53
CA PHE A 341 2.89 -1.76 -7.00
C PHE A 341 3.81 -1.10 -8.02
N THR A 342 5.07 -1.51 -8.12
CA THR A 342 5.98 -1.09 -9.18
C THR A 342 5.82 -1.93 -10.44
N ILE A 343 5.91 -3.25 -10.30
CA ILE A 343 6.02 -4.18 -11.43
C ILE A 343 4.67 -4.35 -12.12
N VAL A 344 3.57 -4.46 -11.36
CA VAL A 344 2.26 -4.83 -11.93
C VAL A 344 1.71 -3.74 -12.87
N PRO A 345 1.70 -2.44 -12.54
CA PRO A 345 1.25 -1.41 -13.47
C PRO A 345 2.10 -1.33 -14.75
N LEU A 346 3.42 -1.55 -14.64
CA LEU A 346 4.30 -1.59 -15.81
C LEU A 346 4.00 -2.81 -16.69
N LEU A 347 3.87 -3.99 -16.10
CA LEU A 347 3.53 -5.22 -16.81
C LEU A 347 2.18 -5.11 -17.52
N VAL A 348 1.16 -4.68 -16.77
CA VAL A 348 -0.22 -4.56 -17.28
C VAL A 348 -0.31 -3.47 -18.34
N GLY A 349 0.36 -2.33 -18.14
CA GLY A 349 0.43 -1.25 -19.11
C GLY A 349 1.10 -1.68 -20.42
N THR A 350 2.21 -2.42 -20.31
CA THR A 350 2.91 -2.98 -21.49
C THR A 350 2.04 -3.99 -22.23
N LEU A 351 1.41 -4.92 -21.52
CA LEU A 351 0.54 -5.95 -22.12
C LEU A 351 -0.69 -5.32 -22.80
N ALA A 352 -1.34 -4.36 -22.14
CA ALA A 352 -2.51 -3.67 -22.69
C ALA A 352 -2.16 -2.86 -23.94
N GLN A 353 -0.96 -2.25 -23.99
CA GLN A 353 -0.49 -1.51 -25.14
C GLN A 353 -0.03 -2.42 -26.29
N ALA A 354 0.65 -3.54 -25.99
CA ALA A 354 1.21 -4.44 -27.01
C ALA A 354 0.16 -5.34 -27.65
N ALA A 355 -0.90 -5.70 -26.90
CA ALA A 355 -1.95 -6.62 -27.38
C ALA A 355 -3.35 -6.02 -27.19
N SER A 356 -3.90 -6.10 -25.97
CA SER A 356 -5.19 -5.53 -25.61
C SER A 356 -5.39 -5.50 -24.10
N THR A 357 -6.37 -4.73 -23.64
CA THR A 357 -6.78 -4.71 -22.22
C THR A 357 -7.23 -6.10 -21.75
N GLN A 358 -7.96 -6.85 -22.60
CA GLN A 358 -8.42 -8.20 -22.29
C GLN A 358 -7.25 -9.16 -22.14
N ALA A 359 -6.27 -9.10 -23.05
CA ALA A 359 -5.06 -9.92 -22.98
C ALA A 359 -4.30 -9.66 -21.67
N ALA A 360 -4.22 -8.41 -21.24
CA ALA A 360 -3.59 -8.05 -19.97
C ALA A 360 -4.34 -8.72 -18.78
N TYR A 361 -5.67 -8.67 -18.73
CA TYR A 361 -6.43 -9.34 -17.67
C TYR A 361 -6.28 -10.87 -17.71
N VAL A 362 -6.26 -11.48 -18.89
CA VAL A 362 -6.03 -12.93 -19.04
C VAL A 362 -4.65 -13.32 -18.51
N VAL A 363 -3.60 -12.55 -18.84
CA VAL A 363 -2.25 -12.82 -18.33
C VAL A 363 -2.21 -12.68 -16.79
N ILE A 364 -2.84 -11.64 -16.24
CA ILE A 364 -2.94 -11.48 -14.79
C ILE A 364 -3.68 -12.66 -14.15
N LEU A 365 -4.79 -13.11 -14.73
CA LEU A 365 -5.50 -14.31 -14.27
C LEU A 365 -4.58 -15.53 -14.25
N LEU A 366 -3.83 -15.75 -15.34
CA LEU A 366 -2.89 -16.88 -15.46
C LEU A 366 -1.75 -16.78 -14.43
N LEU A 367 -1.29 -15.58 -14.09
CA LEU A 367 -0.29 -15.36 -13.03
C LEU A 367 -0.87 -15.51 -11.62
N CYS A 368 -2.14 -15.20 -11.40
CA CYS A 368 -2.81 -15.42 -10.12
C CYS A 368 -2.99 -16.92 -9.80
N LEU A 369 -3.20 -17.76 -10.81
CA LEU A 369 -3.46 -19.20 -10.61
C LEU A 369 -2.32 -19.94 -9.88
N PRO A 370 -1.04 -19.86 -10.30
CA PRO A 370 0.05 -20.51 -9.58
C PRO A 370 0.24 -19.97 -8.17
N ALA A 371 0.06 -18.65 -7.96
CA ALA A 371 0.10 -18.05 -6.61
C ALA A 371 -1.03 -18.61 -5.73
N PHE A 372 -2.24 -18.73 -6.27
CA PHE A 372 -3.38 -19.31 -5.57
C PHE A 372 -3.20 -20.81 -5.28
N ILE A 373 -2.65 -21.59 -6.22
CA ILE A 373 -2.32 -23.00 -6.00
C ILE A 373 -1.29 -23.14 -4.88
N LEU A 374 -0.24 -22.30 -4.89
CA LEU A 374 0.76 -22.27 -3.83
C LEU A 374 0.14 -21.93 -2.47
N LEU A 375 -0.75 -20.93 -2.41
CA LEU A 375 -1.52 -20.60 -1.22
C LEU A 375 -2.27 -21.83 -0.68
N ARG A 376 -3.05 -22.51 -1.53
CA ARG A 376 -3.81 -23.72 -1.13
C ARG A 376 -2.92 -24.84 -0.60
N ARG A 377 -1.74 -25.02 -1.18
CA ARG A 377 -0.74 -25.99 -0.69
C ARG A 377 -0.20 -25.60 0.68
N ARG A 378 0.18 -24.33 0.87
CA ARG A 378 0.74 -23.82 2.13
C ARG A 378 -0.29 -23.87 3.26
N VAL A 379 -1.52 -23.45 3.00
CA VAL A 379 -2.62 -23.49 3.99
C VAL A 379 -2.91 -24.89 4.50
N ARG A 380 -2.78 -25.94 3.65
CA ARG A 380 -2.97 -27.35 4.06
C ARG A 380 -1.86 -27.87 4.98
N ILE A 381 -0.68 -27.26 4.99
CA ILE A 381 0.47 -27.68 5.80
C ILE A 381 0.40 -27.05 7.20
N ILE A 382 -0.12 -25.83 7.34
CA ILE A 382 -0.16 -25.09 8.62
C ILE A 382 -0.83 -25.88 9.76
N PRO A 383 -2.05 -26.45 9.63
CA PRO A 383 -2.67 -27.22 10.69
C PRO A 383 -1.92 -28.52 11.05
N ARG A 384 -1.23 -29.13 10.08
CA ARG A 384 -0.47 -30.35 10.29
C ARG A 384 0.79 -30.12 11.13
N LEU A 385 1.43 -28.96 10.97
CA LEU A 385 2.58 -28.58 11.80
C LEU A 385 2.14 -28.29 13.24
N ALA A 386 1.05 -27.53 13.42
CA ALA A 386 0.50 -27.26 14.74
C ALA A 386 0.09 -28.54 15.49
N ALA A 387 -0.43 -29.55 14.79
CA ALA A 387 -0.77 -30.84 15.37
C ALA A 387 0.47 -31.73 15.70
N ALA A 388 1.54 -31.57 14.93
CA ALA A 388 2.81 -32.28 15.19
C ALA A 388 3.55 -31.71 16.40
N ASP A 389 3.50 -30.38 16.59
CA ASP A 389 4.12 -29.69 17.74
C ASP A 389 3.35 -29.94 19.06
N ALA A 390 2.06 -30.28 18.99
CA ALA A 390 1.24 -30.60 20.17
C ALA A 390 1.54 -31.99 20.78
N GLY A 391 2.34 -32.84 20.12
CA GLY A 391 2.72 -34.16 20.62
C GLY A 391 1.56 -35.18 20.67
N PRO A 392 1.83 -36.51 20.71
CA PRO A 392 0.79 -37.47 20.94
C PRO A 392 0.40 -37.48 22.44
N GLY A 393 -0.64 -36.76 22.81
CA GLY A 393 -1.32 -36.87 24.11
C GLY A 393 -0.84 -35.93 25.23
N THR A 394 -1.46 -34.78 25.34
CA THR A 394 -1.74 -34.13 26.63
C THR A 394 -3.25 -34.10 26.82
#